data_932bc1a76b26eaf961dcd0a384ac41d5
#
_entry.id   932bc1a76b26eaf961dcd0a384ac41d5
#
_cell.length_a   1.000
_cell.length_b   1.000
_cell.length_c   1.000
_cell.angle_alpha   90.00
_cell.angle_beta   90.00
_cell.angle_gamma   90.00
#
_symmetry.space_group_name_H-M   'P 1'
#
loop_
_entity.id
_entity.type
_entity.pdbx_description
1 polymer ?
#
loop_
_entity_poly.entity_id
_entity_poly.type
_entity_poly.pdbx_seq_one_letter_code
_entity_poly.pdbx_strand_id
1 'polypeptide(L)'
;MCDQLRWDYLSCTGHPHLKTPHIDKLAARGVLFDRAYVQSPICGPSRMSFYTGRYVSSHGSTWNNIPLKVGEMTLGDHLRPLGVRTALCGKTHMTADIEGMRRLGLSPDSEIGVLVSECGFEP
;
A
#
# COMPACT_ATOMS: atom_id res chain seq x y z
N MET A 1 -7.64 3.60 -1.93
CA MET A 1 -7.41 3.58 -0.46
C MET A 1 -7.57 4.98 0.09
N CYS A 2 -8.25 5.14 1.23
CA CYS A 2 -8.37 6.43 1.91
C CYS A 2 -7.35 6.50 3.05
N ASP A 3 -6.63 7.63 3.12
CA ASP A 3 -5.69 7.86 4.21
C ASP A 3 -6.43 8.45 5.41
N GLN A 4 -6.23 7.87 6.59
CA GLN A 4 -6.76 8.36 7.86
C GLN A 4 -8.31 8.48 7.94
N LEU A 5 -9.05 7.83 7.05
CA LEU A 5 -10.51 7.79 7.12
C LEU A 5 -10.95 6.86 8.26
N ARG A 6 -11.71 7.41 9.19
CA ARG A 6 -12.34 6.62 10.25
C ARG A 6 -13.56 5.88 9.71
N TRP A 7 -13.73 4.63 10.12
CA TRP A 7 -14.86 3.79 9.72
C TRP A 7 -16.22 4.37 10.15
N ASP A 8 -16.27 5.03 11.31
CA ASP A 8 -17.48 5.63 11.88
C ASP A 8 -17.86 6.99 11.27
N TYR A 9 -17.10 7.47 10.26
CA TYR A 9 -17.40 8.70 9.51
C TYR A 9 -17.99 8.41 8.11
N LEU A 10 -18.69 7.28 7.99
CA LEU A 10 -19.40 6.88 6.78
C LEU A 10 -20.89 6.68 7.08
N SER A 11 -21.78 7.06 6.15
CA SER A 11 -23.21 6.82 6.35
C SER A 11 -23.58 5.35 6.31
N CYS A 12 -22.92 4.54 5.50
CA CYS A 12 -23.12 3.08 5.45
C CYS A 12 -22.73 2.35 6.75
N THR A 13 -21.95 2.98 7.62
CA THR A 13 -21.60 2.46 8.95
C THR A 13 -22.38 3.13 10.09
N GLY A 14 -23.36 3.95 9.76
CA GLY A 14 -24.32 4.52 10.72
C GLY A 14 -23.99 5.92 11.24
N HIS A 15 -23.13 6.70 10.56
CA HIS A 15 -22.88 8.07 10.99
C HIS A 15 -24.16 8.91 10.93
N PRO A 16 -24.54 9.62 12.03
CA PRO A 16 -25.86 10.23 12.14
C PRO A 16 -26.08 11.44 11.20
N HIS A 17 -25.04 12.15 10.83
CA HIS A 17 -25.13 13.40 10.08
C HIS A 17 -24.42 13.38 8.73
N LEU A 18 -23.27 12.72 8.61
CA LEU A 18 -22.55 12.65 7.36
C LEU A 18 -23.28 11.78 6.34
N LYS A 19 -23.22 12.21 5.09
CA LYS A 19 -23.76 11.48 3.95
C LYS A 19 -22.61 11.17 2.98
N THR A 20 -22.41 9.90 2.71
CA THR A 20 -21.36 9.39 1.80
C THR A 20 -21.97 8.56 0.67
N PRO A 21 -22.82 9.17 -0.19
CA PRO A 21 -23.71 8.43 -1.09
C PRO A 21 -22.95 7.55 -2.11
N HIS A 22 -21.75 7.93 -2.51
CA HIS A 22 -20.95 7.12 -3.44
C HIS A 22 -20.33 5.91 -2.77
N ILE A 23 -19.86 6.05 -1.53
CA ILE A 23 -19.34 4.93 -0.72
C ILE A 23 -20.50 4.00 -0.35
N ASP A 24 -21.65 4.55 0.02
CA ASP A 24 -22.86 3.77 0.33
C ASP A 24 -23.32 2.93 -0.86
N LYS A 25 -23.28 3.49 -2.08
CA LYS A 25 -23.57 2.74 -3.31
C LYS A 25 -22.56 1.60 -3.55
N LEU A 26 -21.28 1.82 -3.23
CA LEU A 26 -20.26 0.78 -3.34
C LEU A 26 -20.54 -0.33 -2.32
N ALA A 27 -20.82 0.03 -1.08
CA ALA A 27 -21.17 -0.91 -0.01
C ALA A 27 -22.41 -1.74 -0.35
N ALA A 28 -23.45 -1.11 -0.89
CA ALA A 28 -24.69 -1.79 -1.29
C ALA A 28 -24.53 -2.78 -2.47
N ARG A 29 -23.49 -2.61 -3.29
CA ARG A 29 -23.20 -3.47 -4.46
C ARG A 29 -22.18 -4.56 -4.20
N GLY A 30 -21.46 -4.46 -3.08
CA GLY A 30 -20.36 -5.35 -2.72
C GLY A 30 -20.55 -5.96 -1.35
N VAL A 31 -19.43 -6.23 -0.70
CA VAL A 31 -19.37 -6.72 0.67
C VAL A 31 -18.81 -5.62 1.57
N LEU A 32 -19.55 -5.27 2.60
CA LEU A 32 -19.09 -4.36 3.65
C LEU A 32 -18.52 -5.18 4.81
N PHE A 33 -17.22 -5.01 5.06
CA PHE A 33 -16.56 -5.61 6.21
C PHE A 33 -16.67 -4.67 7.42
N ASP A 34 -17.48 -5.01 8.39
CA ASP A 34 -17.71 -4.21 9.60
C ASP A 34 -16.57 -4.31 10.62
N ARG A 35 -15.70 -5.30 10.48
CA ARG A 35 -14.55 -5.59 11.36
C ARG A 35 -13.26 -5.79 10.57
N ALA A 36 -12.91 -4.83 9.73
CA ALA A 36 -11.63 -4.83 9.02
C ALA A 36 -10.58 -4.05 9.82
N TYR A 37 -9.44 -4.70 10.10
CA TYR A 37 -8.35 -4.14 10.90
C TYR A 37 -7.09 -3.97 10.05
N VAL A 38 -6.50 -2.79 10.12
CA VAL A 38 -5.19 -2.53 9.51
C VAL A 38 -4.07 -3.19 10.33
N GLN A 39 -2.95 -3.52 9.69
CA GLN A 39 -1.82 -4.17 10.35
C GLN A 39 -0.99 -3.20 11.22
N SER A 40 -1.16 -1.91 11.01
CA SER A 40 -0.52 -0.85 11.78
C SER A 40 -1.37 0.42 11.69
N PRO A 41 -1.47 1.23 12.77
CA PRO A 41 -2.13 2.54 12.72
C PRO A 41 -1.26 3.60 12.03
N ILE A 42 -0.02 3.27 11.65
CA ILE A 42 0.95 4.17 11.02
C ILE A 42 0.96 3.96 9.51
N CYS A 43 0.99 5.06 8.74
CA CYS A 43 0.77 5.03 7.29
C CYS A 43 1.78 4.15 6.54
N GLY A 44 3.08 4.29 6.78
CA GLY A 44 4.12 3.52 6.09
C GLY A 44 3.95 2.01 6.29
N PRO A 45 4.03 1.49 7.52
CA PRO A 45 3.84 0.07 7.79
C PRO A 45 2.53 -0.50 7.28
N SER A 46 1.43 0.25 7.47
CA SER A 46 0.10 -0.18 6.99
C SER A 46 0.05 -0.29 5.47
N ARG A 47 0.65 0.68 4.76
CA ARG A 47 0.72 0.66 3.29
C ARG A 47 1.60 -0.46 2.78
N MET A 48 2.76 -0.69 3.40
CA MET A 48 3.64 -1.81 3.03
C MET A 48 2.94 -3.15 3.25
N SER A 49 2.18 -3.32 4.32
CA SER A 49 1.33 -4.50 4.51
C SER A 49 0.27 -4.64 3.42
N PHE A 50 -0.35 -3.54 3.01
CA PHE A 50 -1.34 -3.55 1.92
C PHE A 50 -0.72 -3.91 0.57
N TYR A 51 0.47 -3.36 0.26
CA TYR A 51 1.12 -3.64 -1.03
C TYR A 51 1.69 -5.06 -1.11
N THR A 52 2.17 -5.62 -0.01
CA THR A 52 2.79 -6.95 0.04
C THR A 52 1.83 -8.07 0.39
N GLY A 53 0.66 -7.76 0.97
CA GLY A 53 -0.24 -8.76 1.56
C GLY A 53 0.33 -9.44 2.81
N ARG A 54 1.36 -8.87 3.45
CA ARG A 54 2.09 -9.47 4.58
C ARG A 54 1.95 -8.65 5.85
N TYR A 55 2.16 -9.30 6.99
CA TYR A 55 2.22 -8.64 8.29
C TYR A 55 3.48 -7.77 8.43
N VAL A 56 3.40 -6.71 9.24
CA VAL A 56 4.54 -5.82 9.52
C VAL A 56 5.76 -6.59 10.03
N SER A 57 5.55 -7.57 10.90
CA SER A 57 6.60 -8.46 11.42
C SER A 57 7.31 -9.28 10.34
N SER A 58 6.65 -9.50 9.21
CA SER A 58 7.19 -10.28 8.09
C SER A 58 7.97 -9.43 7.10
N HIS A 59 7.44 -8.26 6.69
CA HIS A 59 8.11 -7.40 5.73
C HIS A 59 9.09 -6.40 6.37
N GLY A 60 9.05 -6.21 7.69
CA GLY A 60 10.04 -5.45 8.46
C GLY A 60 10.00 -3.92 8.33
N SER A 61 9.14 -3.34 7.51
CA SER A 61 8.93 -1.89 7.43
C SER A 61 8.04 -1.46 8.59
N THR A 62 8.65 -1.20 9.75
CA THR A 62 7.97 -1.04 11.04
C THR A 62 7.55 0.39 11.34
N TRP A 63 8.04 1.37 10.59
CA TRP A 63 7.76 2.80 10.79
C TRP A 63 7.80 3.56 9.46
N ASN A 64 7.34 4.80 9.47
CA ASN A 64 7.55 5.72 8.35
C ASN A 64 9.07 5.88 8.12
N ASN A 65 9.49 5.93 6.85
CA ASN A 65 10.88 6.01 6.42
C ASN A 65 11.73 4.74 6.68
N ILE A 66 11.14 3.67 7.17
CA ILE A 66 11.77 2.35 7.13
C ILE A 66 11.41 1.71 5.79
N PRO A 67 12.38 1.47 4.90
CA PRO A 67 12.09 0.97 3.55
C PRO A 67 11.53 -0.46 3.58
N LEU A 68 10.77 -0.78 2.56
CA LEU A 68 10.54 -2.16 2.18
C LEU A 68 11.83 -2.70 1.58
N LYS A 69 12.32 -3.85 2.08
CA LYS A 69 13.59 -4.41 1.63
C LYS A 69 13.54 -4.81 0.16
N VAL A 70 14.66 -4.62 -0.53
CA VAL A 70 14.82 -5.13 -1.90
C VAL A 70 14.54 -6.63 -1.93
N GLY A 71 13.68 -7.04 -2.88
CA GLY A 71 13.24 -8.42 -3.02
C GLY A 71 11.93 -8.78 -2.33
N GLU A 72 11.36 -7.86 -1.54
CA GLU A 72 9.98 -8.04 -1.06
C GLU A 72 9.00 -7.82 -2.21
N MET A 73 8.28 -8.88 -2.56
CA MET A 73 7.31 -8.86 -3.65
C MET A 73 6.05 -8.09 -3.26
N THR A 74 5.61 -7.24 -4.15
CA THR A 74 4.36 -6.47 -3.98
C THR A 74 3.30 -6.87 -4.99
N LEU A 75 2.13 -6.28 -4.88
CA LEU A 75 1.07 -6.41 -5.86
C LEU A 75 1.54 -6.06 -7.29
N GLY A 76 2.39 -5.03 -7.43
CA GLY A 76 2.98 -4.65 -8.71
C GLY A 76 3.82 -5.76 -9.33
N ASP A 77 4.68 -6.38 -8.52
CA ASP A 77 5.54 -7.48 -8.98
C ASP A 77 4.75 -8.73 -9.36
N HIS A 78 3.70 -9.05 -8.60
CA HIS A 78 2.85 -10.22 -8.88
C HIS A 78 1.98 -10.05 -10.13
N LEU A 79 1.55 -8.83 -10.44
CA LEU A 79 0.64 -8.57 -11.57
C LEU A 79 1.39 -8.34 -12.89
N ARG A 80 2.62 -7.85 -12.85
CA ARG A 80 3.42 -7.56 -14.05
C ARG A 80 3.62 -8.79 -14.96
N PRO A 81 3.96 -10.01 -14.47
CA PRO A 81 4.08 -11.19 -15.33
C PRO A 81 2.76 -11.60 -16.00
N LEU A 82 1.63 -11.12 -15.50
CA LEU A 82 0.31 -11.33 -16.08
C LEU A 82 -0.07 -10.27 -17.13
N GLY A 83 0.85 -9.38 -17.48
CA GLY A 83 0.62 -8.28 -18.42
C GLY A 83 -0.23 -7.14 -17.83
N VAL A 84 -0.42 -7.09 -16.52
CA VAL A 84 -1.18 -6.02 -15.85
C VAL A 84 -0.20 -4.93 -15.39
N ARG A 85 -0.42 -3.74 -15.90
CA ARG A 85 0.30 -2.54 -15.46
C ARG A 85 -0.33 -1.99 -14.18
N THR A 86 0.50 -1.65 -13.22
CA THR A 86 0.06 -1.10 -11.94
C THR A 86 0.84 0.16 -11.63
N ALA A 87 0.15 1.24 -11.30
CA ALA A 87 0.74 2.49 -10.87
C ALA A 87 0.08 2.97 -9.57
N LEU A 88 0.84 3.66 -8.73
CA LEU A 88 0.32 4.31 -7.53
C LEU A 88 0.17 5.81 -7.79
N CYS A 89 -1.01 6.33 -7.51
CA CYS A 89 -1.31 7.74 -7.63
C CYS A 89 -1.65 8.34 -6.26
N GLY A 90 -0.97 9.39 -5.89
CA GLY A 90 -1.16 10.08 -4.63
C GLY A 90 -0.14 9.65 -3.56
N LYS A 91 -0.57 9.59 -2.29
CA LYS A 91 0.33 9.26 -1.18
C LYS A 91 0.73 7.79 -1.18
N THR A 92 1.98 7.51 -1.40
CA THR A 92 2.55 6.15 -1.40
C THR A 92 3.23 5.80 -0.08
N HIS A 93 3.95 6.74 0.52
CA HIS A 93 4.76 6.57 1.73
C HIS A 93 5.82 5.47 1.60
N MET A 94 6.26 5.24 0.36
CA MET A 94 7.37 4.34 0.07
C MET A 94 8.70 5.06 0.33
N THR A 95 9.69 4.28 0.73
CA THR A 95 11.08 4.72 0.88
C THR A 95 11.95 3.69 0.20
N ALA A 96 12.86 4.13 -0.66
CA ALA A 96 13.78 3.23 -1.36
C ALA A 96 14.80 2.62 -0.39
N ASP A 97 15.02 1.32 -0.49
CA ASP A 97 16.09 0.63 0.23
C ASP A 97 17.44 0.81 -0.47
N ILE A 98 17.98 2.02 -0.38
CA ILE A 98 19.25 2.40 -1.01
C ILE A 98 20.40 1.49 -0.57
N GLU A 99 20.44 1.10 0.70
CA GLU A 99 21.48 0.23 1.23
C GLU A 99 21.35 -1.20 0.69
N GLY A 100 20.13 -1.72 0.60
CA GLY A 100 19.87 -3.02 -0.04
C GLY A 100 20.25 -3.01 -1.52
N MET A 101 19.89 -1.96 -2.26
CA MET A 101 20.29 -1.80 -3.66
C MET A 101 21.81 -1.75 -3.81
N ARG A 102 22.50 -0.98 -2.97
CA ARG A 102 23.98 -0.89 -3.00
C ARG A 102 24.62 -2.26 -2.78
N ARG A 103 24.15 -3.06 -1.82
CA ARG A 103 24.67 -4.43 -1.57
C ARG A 103 24.49 -5.35 -2.77
N LEU A 104 23.45 -5.13 -3.57
CA LEU A 104 23.17 -5.92 -4.76
C LEU A 104 23.81 -5.33 -6.04
N GLY A 105 24.55 -4.24 -5.94
CA GLY A 105 25.16 -3.57 -7.09
C GLY A 105 24.15 -2.89 -8.00
N LEU A 106 22.94 -2.58 -7.51
CA LEU A 106 21.92 -1.88 -8.26
C LEU A 106 22.09 -0.36 -8.12
N SER A 107 22.08 0.35 -9.25
CA SER A 107 21.99 1.81 -9.25
C SER A 107 20.54 2.23 -9.10
N PRO A 108 20.24 3.19 -8.21
CA PRO A 108 18.88 3.75 -8.10
C PRO A 108 18.34 4.37 -9.39
N ASP A 109 19.24 4.87 -10.24
CA ASP A 109 18.90 5.51 -11.53
C ASP A 109 18.76 4.51 -12.69
N SER A 110 19.02 3.22 -12.46
CA SER A 110 18.76 2.19 -13.45
C SER A 110 17.28 1.86 -13.53
N GLU A 111 16.81 1.31 -14.64
CA GLU A 111 15.43 0.88 -14.83
C GLU A 111 14.96 -0.06 -13.70
N ILE A 112 15.80 -1.04 -13.34
CA ILE A 112 15.53 -1.94 -12.21
C ILE A 112 15.55 -1.18 -10.88
N GLY A 113 16.47 -0.23 -10.71
CA GLY A 113 16.59 0.57 -9.49
C GLY A 113 15.35 1.45 -9.27
N VAL A 114 14.84 2.08 -10.31
CA VAL A 114 13.60 2.86 -10.27
C VAL A 114 12.44 1.97 -9.87
N LEU A 115 12.28 0.82 -10.51
CA LEU A 115 11.19 -0.12 -10.23
C LEU A 115 11.24 -0.65 -8.79
N VAL A 116 12.43 -0.94 -8.28
CA VAL A 116 12.63 -1.36 -6.88
C VAL A 116 12.31 -0.22 -5.92
N SER A 117 12.69 1.01 -6.27
CA SER A 117 12.37 2.21 -5.46
C SER A 117 10.87 2.47 -5.37
N GLU A 118 10.14 2.18 -6.43
CA GLU A 118 8.67 2.26 -6.50
C GLU A 118 7.98 0.97 -6.03
N CYS A 119 8.69 0.10 -5.31
CA CYS A 119 8.16 -1.15 -4.75
C CYS A 119 7.43 -2.00 -5.81
N GLY A 120 7.97 -2.12 -7.00
CA GLY A 120 7.40 -2.92 -8.08
C GLY A 120 6.25 -2.28 -8.85
N PHE A 121 5.79 -1.11 -8.46
CA PHE A 121 4.82 -0.34 -9.24
C PHE A 121 5.52 0.46 -10.35
N GLU A 122 4.78 0.76 -11.41
CA GLU A 122 5.29 1.63 -12.47
C GLU A 122 5.26 3.10 -12.03
N PRO A 123 6.30 3.88 -12.33
CA PRO A 123 6.36 5.31 -12.01
C PRO A 123 5.36 6.15 -12.81
#